data_dd287573a389d2b3faecaf2d52a8206f
#
_entry.id   dd287573a389d2b3faecaf2d52a8206f
#
_cell.length_a   1.000
_cell.length_b   1.000
_cell.length_c   1.000
_cell.angle_alpha   90.00
_cell.angle_beta   90.00
_cell.angle_gamma   90.00
#
_symmetry.space_group_name_H-M   'P 1'
#
loop_
_entity.id
_entity.type
_entity.pdbx_description
1 polymer ?
#
loop_
_entity_poly.entity_id
_entity_poly.type
_entity_poly.pdbx_seq_one_letter_code
_entity_poly.pdbx_strand_id
1 'polypeptide(L)'
;EMPYNTIKITEARMKIKQGFILRNVAGNNVVVPVGEATIDFNGMMSLNETGAFLFEKMIEGTTKEQLIEQLMSQYEIDADTAKNDVEEFIEKVKKENLFE
;
A
#
# COMPACT_ATOMS: atom_id res chain seq x y z
N GLU A 1 -27.65 -12.76 9.09
CA GLU A 1 -26.94 -12.74 9.28
C GLU A 1 -25.98 -12.45 9.44
N MET A 2 -26.01 -12.03 9.64
CA MET A 2 -25.07 -11.87 9.66
C MET A 2 -24.01 -12.05 10.18
N PRO A 3 -23.82 -12.73 10.60
CA PRO A 3 -22.61 -13.02 11.32
C PRO A 3 -21.40 -12.94 10.46
N TYR A 4 -21.53 -13.08 9.27
CA TYR A 4 -20.37 -12.98 8.42
C TYR A 4 -19.83 -11.55 8.36
N ASN A 5 -20.59 -10.62 8.79
CA ASN A 5 -20.10 -9.26 8.95
C ASN A 5 -18.97 -9.20 9.97
N THR A 6 -19.02 -10.07 10.93
CA THR A 6 -17.99 -10.13 11.94
C THR A 6 -16.63 -10.41 11.31
N ILE A 7 -16.61 -11.24 10.30
CA ILE A 7 -15.38 -11.57 9.62
C ILE A 7 -14.75 -10.34 9.01
N LYS A 8 -15.57 -9.52 8.40
CA LYS A 8 -15.06 -8.31 7.77
C LYS A 8 -14.52 -7.31 8.77
N ILE A 9 -15.13 -7.29 9.93
CA ILE A 9 -14.71 -6.35 10.96
C ILE A 9 -13.30 -6.66 11.43
N THR A 10 -12.91 -7.92 11.40
CA THR A 10 -11.60 -8.29 11.89
C THR A 10 -10.48 -7.95 10.92
N GLU A 11 -10.83 -7.61 9.69
CA GLU A 11 -9.82 -7.26 8.69
C GLU A 11 -9.70 -5.76 8.59
N ALA A 12 -8.54 -5.26 8.98
CA ALA A 12 -8.28 -3.84 8.88
C ALA A 12 -8.05 -3.48 7.41
N ARG A 13 -8.87 -2.61 6.90
CA ARG A 13 -8.67 -2.09 5.55
C ARG A 13 -7.69 -0.96 5.60
N MET A 14 -6.82 -0.95 4.61
CA MET A 14 -5.80 0.06 4.49
C MET A 14 -6.05 0.85 3.21
N LYS A 15 -6.07 2.16 3.34
CA LYS A 15 -6.28 3.02 2.19
C LYS A 15 -5.39 4.25 2.32
N ILE A 16 -4.79 4.62 1.21
CA ILE A 16 -3.92 5.79 1.18
C ILE A 16 -4.77 7.06 1.22
N LYS A 17 -4.30 8.06 1.95
CA LYS A 17 -4.94 9.36 2.00
C LYS A 17 -5.06 9.95 0.61
N GLN A 18 -6.08 10.76 0.39
CA GLN A 18 -6.20 11.48 -0.86
C GLN A 18 -5.03 12.45 -1.02
N GLY A 19 -4.65 12.66 -2.26
CA GLY A 19 -3.60 13.61 -2.56
C GLY A 19 -2.23 13.01 -2.74
N PHE A 20 -2.12 11.70 -2.75
CA PHE A 20 -0.85 11.03 -3.02
C PHE A 20 -1.01 10.18 -4.26
N ILE A 21 -0.11 10.38 -5.21
CA ILE A 21 -0.16 9.64 -6.47
C ILE A 21 1.18 8.98 -6.72
N LEU A 22 1.12 7.92 -7.51
CA LEU A 22 2.31 7.19 -7.91
C LEU A 22 2.72 7.65 -9.30
N ARG A 23 3.98 8.00 -9.46
CA ARG A 23 4.50 8.43 -10.74
C ARG A 23 5.76 7.68 -11.07
N ASN A 24 6.00 7.54 -12.37
CA ASN A 24 7.27 7.01 -12.85
C ASN A 24 8.07 8.16 -13.42
N VAL A 25 9.21 8.45 -12.79
CA VAL A 25 10.06 9.55 -13.19
C VAL A 25 11.43 8.98 -13.56
N ALA A 26 11.76 9.03 -14.85
CA ALA A 26 13.04 8.53 -15.33
C ALA A 26 13.30 7.09 -14.92
N GLY A 27 12.25 6.27 -14.99
CA GLY A 27 12.36 4.86 -14.65
C GLY A 27 12.22 4.54 -13.18
N ASN A 28 12.04 5.54 -12.34
CA ASN A 28 11.89 5.34 -10.90
C ASN A 28 10.45 5.58 -10.48
N ASN A 29 9.94 4.70 -9.64
CA ASN A 29 8.59 4.85 -9.10
C ASN A 29 8.66 5.72 -7.85
N VAL A 30 7.85 6.79 -7.83
CA VAL A 30 7.85 7.72 -6.70
C VAL A 30 6.43 8.06 -6.31
N VAL A 31 6.22 8.24 -5.02
CA VAL A 31 4.95 8.74 -4.48
C VAL A 31 5.13 10.23 -4.28
N VAL A 32 4.23 11.01 -4.86
CA VAL A 32 4.30 12.46 -4.76
C VAL A 32 2.98 13.01 -4.23
N PRO A 33 3.04 14.06 -3.42
CA PRO A 33 1.82 14.71 -2.95
C PRO A 33 1.30 15.69 -4.01
N VAL A 34 -0.01 15.85 -4.05
CA VAL A 34 -0.63 16.87 -4.91
C VAL A 34 -1.66 17.62 -4.08
N GLY A 35 -1.94 18.85 -4.48
CA GLY A 35 -2.92 19.66 -3.78
C GLY A 35 -2.53 19.92 -2.34
N GLU A 36 -3.49 19.78 -1.45
CA GLU A 36 -3.26 20.08 -0.03
C GLU A 36 -2.27 19.12 0.64
N ALA A 37 -2.09 17.94 0.07
CA ALA A 37 -1.15 16.98 0.65
C ALA A 37 0.29 17.50 0.62
N THR A 38 0.58 18.46 -0.27
CA THR A 38 1.93 19.03 -0.33
C THR A 38 2.30 19.80 0.93
N ILE A 39 1.31 20.19 1.72
CA ILE A 39 1.56 20.94 2.94
C ILE A 39 2.17 20.06 4.00
N ASP A 40 1.66 18.85 4.14
CA ASP A 40 2.08 17.95 5.21
C ASP A 40 3.19 16.99 4.81
N PHE A 41 3.28 16.69 3.52
CA PHE A 41 4.27 15.73 3.04
C PHE A 41 5.32 16.48 2.24
N ASN A 42 6.53 16.48 2.77
CA ASN A 42 7.60 17.26 2.19
C ASN A 42 8.55 16.36 1.42
N GLY A 43 8.39 16.31 0.10
CA GLY A 43 9.29 15.56 -0.75
C GLY A 43 8.62 14.42 -1.49
N MET A 44 9.39 13.39 -1.76
CA MET A 44 8.94 12.24 -2.52
C MET A 44 9.40 10.95 -1.84
N MET A 45 8.63 9.90 -2.01
CA MET A 45 9.02 8.58 -1.49
C MET A 45 9.27 7.65 -2.66
N SER A 46 10.49 7.12 -2.75
CA SER A 46 10.84 6.20 -3.82
C SER A 46 10.40 4.80 -3.48
N LEU A 47 9.91 4.08 -4.49
CA LEU A 47 9.46 2.70 -4.33
C LEU A 47 10.11 1.82 -5.38
N ASN A 48 10.46 0.61 -4.97
CA ASN A 48 10.87 -0.39 -5.95
C ASN A 48 9.62 -0.94 -6.64
N GLU A 49 9.80 -1.86 -7.57
CA GLU A 49 8.69 -2.39 -8.35
C GLU A 49 7.62 -3.03 -7.47
N THR A 50 8.04 -3.83 -6.50
CA THR A 50 7.12 -4.48 -5.59
C THR A 50 6.35 -3.46 -4.76
N GLY A 51 7.04 -2.45 -4.25
CA GLY A 51 6.39 -1.40 -3.47
C GLY A 51 5.38 -0.62 -4.28
N ALA A 52 5.70 -0.35 -5.54
CA ALA A 52 4.77 0.35 -6.42
C ALA A 52 3.51 -0.48 -6.63
N PHE A 53 3.67 -1.78 -6.84
CA PHE A 53 2.54 -2.67 -7.00
C PHE A 53 1.63 -2.64 -5.78
N LEU A 54 2.22 -2.73 -4.59
CA LEU A 54 1.46 -2.72 -3.35
C LEU A 54 0.79 -1.36 -3.12
N PHE A 55 1.49 -0.30 -3.44
CA PHE A 55 0.95 1.04 -3.25
C PHE A 55 -0.29 1.28 -4.10
N GLU A 56 -0.28 0.80 -5.34
CA GLU A 56 -1.43 0.93 -6.21
C GLU A 56 -2.67 0.25 -5.60
N LYS A 57 -2.48 -0.92 -4.99
CA LYS A 57 -3.59 -1.60 -4.35
C LYS A 57 -4.09 -0.82 -3.15
N MET A 58 -3.18 -0.20 -2.42
CA MET A 58 -3.54 0.58 -1.25
C MET A 58 -4.29 1.86 -1.59
N ILE A 59 -4.03 2.43 -2.77
CA ILE A 59 -4.78 3.61 -3.20
C ILE A 59 -6.26 3.28 -3.30
N GLU A 60 -6.58 2.11 -3.79
CA GLU A 60 -7.98 1.68 -3.93
C GLU A 60 -8.58 1.17 -2.63
N GLY A 61 -7.72 0.78 -1.71
CA GLY A 61 -8.17 0.18 -0.46
C GLY A 61 -8.04 -1.34 -0.50
N THR A 62 -7.45 -1.90 0.53
CA THR A 62 -7.16 -3.33 0.53
C THR A 62 -6.93 -3.82 1.95
N THR A 63 -6.71 -5.11 2.10
CA THR A 63 -6.35 -5.70 3.39
C THR A 63 -5.00 -6.36 3.25
N LYS A 64 -4.39 -6.65 4.40
CA LYS A 64 -3.09 -7.33 4.42
C LYS A 64 -3.16 -8.66 3.70
N GLU A 65 -4.21 -9.45 3.97
CA GLU A 65 -4.37 -10.74 3.32
C GLU A 65 -4.47 -10.62 1.82
N GLN A 66 -5.22 -9.64 1.35
CA GLN A 66 -5.36 -9.43 -0.08
C GLN A 66 -4.04 -9.05 -0.72
N LEU A 67 -3.27 -8.22 -0.04
CA LEU A 67 -1.96 -7.84 -0.55
C LEU A 67 -1.03 -9.02 -0.68
N ILE A 68 -1.03 -9.89 0.33
CA ILE A 68 -0.18 -11.08 0.30
C ILE A 68 -0.57 -11.98 -0.86
N GLU A 69 -1.86 -12.23 -1.03
CA GLU A 69 -2.34 -13.07 -2.12
C GLU A 69 -1.98 -12.50 -3.49
N GLN A 70 -2.20 -11.19 -3.63
CA GLN A 70 -1.93 -10.55 -4.91
C GLN A 70 -0.45 -10.53 -5.24
N LEU A 71 0.38 -10.34 -4.22
CA LEU A 71 1.82 -10.34 -4.43
C LEU A 71 2.30 -11.72 -4.85
N MET A 72 1.78 -12.76 -4.23
CA MET A 72 2.14 -14.12 -4.60
C MET A 72 1.71 -14.46 -6.03
N SER A 73 0.55 -13.97 -6.43
CA SER A 73 0.07 -14.18 -7.80
C SER A 73 0.93 -13.48 -8.84
N GLN A 74 1.40 -12.31 -8.49
CA GLN A 74 2.12 -11.47 -9.45
C GLN A 74 3.58 -11.90 -9.62
N TYR A 75 4.21 -12.35 -8.55
CA TYR A 75 5.66 -12.51 -8.54
C TYR A 75 6.18 -13.91 -8.22
N GLU A 76 5.32 -14.89 -8.12
CA GLU A 76 5.75 -16.27 -7.88
C GLU A 76 6.71 -16.40 -6.70
N ILE A 77 6.34 -15.81 -5.58
CA ILE A 77 7.13 -15.92 -4.35
C ILE A 77 6.32 -16.71 -3.33
N ASP A 78 7.02 -17.28 -2.34
CA ASP A 78 6.32 -18.08 -1.35
C ASP A 78 5.58 -17.19 -0.35
N ALA A 79 4.76 -17.81 0.47
CA ALA A 79 3.89 -17.09 1.39
C ALA A 79 4.67 -16.32 2.44
N ASP A 80 5.74 -16.91 2.94
CA ASP A 80 6.54 -16.25 3.97
C ASP A 80 7.22 -15.00 3.44
N THR A 81 7.77 -15.09 2.23
CA THR A 81 8.41 -13.93 1.60
C THR A 81 7.39 -12.85 1.33
N ALA A 82 6.23 -13.24 0.78
CA ALA A 82 5.19 -12.27 0.49
C ALA A 82 4.72 -11.57 1.76
N LYS A 83 4.54 -12.33 2.82
CA LYS A 83 4.09 -11.76 4.09
C LYS A 83 5.11 -10.76 4.63
N ASN A 84 6.39 -11.13 4.60
CA ASN A 84 7.43 -10.22 5.08
C ASN A 84 7.48 -8.94 4.26
N ASP A 85 7.42 -9.07 2.94
CA ASP A 85 7.46 -7.91 2.07
C ASP A 85 6.29 -6.98 2.31
N VAL A 86 5.09 -7.55 2.47
CA VAL A 86 3.90 -6.77 2.72
C VAL A 86 4.00 -6.07 4.08
N GLU A 87 4.44 -6.78 5.09
CA GLU A 87 4.54 -6.19 6.43
C GLU A 87 5.55 -5.06 6.47
N GLU A 88 6.69 -5.22 5.81
CA GLU A 88 7.69 -4.17 5.76
C GLU A 88 7.16 -2.94 5.04
N PHE A 89 6.43 -3.17 3.96
CA PHE A 89 5.88 -2.06 3.21
C PHE A 89 4.80 -1.32 3.99
N ILE A 90 3.96 -2.06 4.69
CA ILE A 90 2.94 -1.44 5.54
C ILE A 90 3.59 -0.53 6.58
N GLU A 91 4.67 -1.00 7.21
CA GLU A 91 5.37 -0.19 8.21
C GLU A 91 5.96 1.06 7.59
N LYS A 92 6.50 0.94 6.38
CA LYS A 92 7.07 2.10 5.69
C LYS A 92 5.99 3.15 5.42
N VAL A 93 4.83 2.72 4.95
CA VAL A 93 3.72 3.63 4.67
C VAL A 93 3.20 4.27 5.95
N LYS A 94 3.13 3.48 7.02
CA LYS A 94 2.72 4.01 8.32
C LYS A 94 3.67 5.09 8.82
N LYS A 95 4.96 4.85 8.70
CA LYS A 95 5.96 5.81 9.14
C LYS A 95 5.82 7.14 8.42
N GLU A 96 5.46 7.09 7.16
CA GLU A 96 5.27 8.30 6.38
C GLU A 96 3.90 8.91 6.58
N ASN A 97 3.06 8.26 7.39
CA ASN A 97 1.73 8.75 7.73
C ASN A 97 0.83 8.93 6.50
N LEU A 98 0.88 7.95 5.60
CA LEU A 98 0.12 8.04 4.35
C LEU A 98 -1.23 7.33 4.39
N PHE A 99 -1.53 6.57 5.43
CA PHE A 99 -2.82 5.91 5.54
C PHE A 99 -3.89 6.88 6.06
N GLU A 100 -5.11 6.68 5.58
CA GLU A 100 -6.26 7.44 6.08
C GLU A 100 -6.47 7.25 7.56
#